data_a3199840f6fd9c0fcd87ade2bb1f625c
#
_entry.id   a3199840f6fd9c0fcd87ade2bb1f625c
#
_cell.length_a   1.000
_cell.length_b   1.000
_cell.length_c   1.000
_cell.angle_alpha   90.00
_cell.angle_beta   90.00
_cell.angle_gamma   90.00
#
_symmetry.space_group_name_H-M   'P 1'
#
loop_
_entity.id
_entity.type
_entity.pdbx_description
1 polymer ?
#
loop_
_entity_poly.entity_id
_entity_poly.type
_entity_poly.pdbx_seq_one_letter_code
_entity_poly.pdbx_strand_id
1 'polypeptide(L)'
;MTKSHEAVTHWYPASVAAKRPTPWWYWGRAVYVSRRDYWKITKYFLAVGIPLGAIGVMFRLPLAFWASVALAEIGLLLLAYSLFGLYRMYGHPGARYVRRLVELGSLKGKVTVADLHIGTYRHAFLLSDVLPEATIQTVDCWNVEGESPEEAVQDVRDLEAPPTSNPRIVAYKADHFTLPLPDASCDAVCFGFGTHEIPTGGAREKLFSEANRILRPGGKVLLFEHGWDAHNYVIFGPVIHHVTKRQDWDKFLRERFDDVKYARSTQAVDLFAGTRR
;
A
#
# COMPACT_ATOMS: atom_id res chain seq x y z
N MET A 1 28.25 11.06 17.28
CA MET A 1 28.51 11.37 15.85
C MET A 1 27.17 11.23 15.14
N THR A 2 26.50 12.34 14.92
CA THR A 2 25.25 12.41 14.13
C THR A 2 25.61 12.19 12.66
N LYS A 3 25.29 11.00 12.11
CA LYS A 3 25.29 10.81 10.66
C LYS A 3 24.26 11.77 10.08
N SER A 4 24.70 12.76 9.32
CA SER A 4 23.82 13.63 8.54
C SER A 4 23.15 12.74 7.49
N HIS A 5 21.86 12.45 7.67
CA HIS A 5 21.05 11.80 6.65
C HIS A 5 20.79 12.82 5.52
N GLU A 6 21.53 12.71 4.43
CA GLU A 6 21.30 13.53 3.26
C GLU A 6 19.97 13.16 2.61
N ALA A 7 19.23 14.19 2.19
CA ALA A 7 18.01 13.97 1.40
C ALA A 7 18.37 13.26 0.08
N VAL A 8 17.55 12.30 -0.34
CA VAL A 8 17.80 11.41 -1.51
C VAL A 8 17.94 12.16 -2.84
N THR A 9 17.73 13.47 -2.86
CA THR A 9 17.89 14.34 -4.03
C THR A 9 19.24 14.20 -4.75
N HIS A 10 20.26 13.65 -4.08
CA HIS A 10 21.60 13.46 -4.66
C HIS A 10 21.85 12.07 -5.30
N TRP A 11 20.92 11.12 -5.17
CA TRP A 11 21.14 9.74 -5.64
C TRP A 11 20.70 9.47 -7.08
N TYR A 12 19.88 10.37 -7.66
CA TYR A 12 19.44 10.24 -9.04
C TYR A 12 20.00 11.41 -9.87
N PRO A 13 20.55 11.15 -11.06
CA PRO A 13 20.96 12.25 -11.94
C PRO A 13 19.75 13.15 -12.24
N ALA A 14 19.94 14.45 -12.20
CA ALA A 14 18.92 15.45 -12.43
C ALA A 14 18.15 15.32 -13.77
N SER A 15 18.67 14.50 -14.70
CA SER A 15 18.03 14.13 -15.96
C SER A 15 16.79 13.20 -15.80
N VAL A 16 16.62 12.56 -14.64
CA VAL A 16 15.47 11.71 -14.33
C VAL A 16 14.59 12.42 -13.28
N ALA A 17 14.15 13.63 -13.59
CA ALA A 17 13.06 14.26 -12.85
C ALA A 17 11.82 13.36 -13.02
N ALA A 18 11.54 12.50 -12.02
CA ALA A 18 10.44 11.57 -12.09
C ALA A 18 9.13 12.37 -12.15
N LYS A 19 8.59 12.50 -13.35
CA LYS A 19 7.22 13.02 -13.51
C LYS A 19 6.29 12.11 -12.73
N ARG A 20 5.33 12.71 -12.06
CA ARG A 20 4.27 11.97 -11.39
C ARG A 20 3.66 10.95 -12.35
N PRO A 21 3.66 9.64 -12.02
CA PRO A 21 3.01 8.65 -12.84
C PRO A 21 1.51 8.89 -12.95
N THR A 22 0.92 8.49 -14.08
CA THR A 22 -0.52 8.62 -14.29
C THR A 22 -1.30 7.59 -13.45
N PRO A 23 -2.60 7.81 -13.18
CA PRO A 23 -3.45 6.80 -12.55
C PRO A 23 -3.45 5.46 -13.28
N TRP A 24 -3.45 5.46 -14.62
CA TRP A 24 -3.38 4.26 -15.45
C TRP A 24 -2.05 3.51 -15.29
N TRP A 25 -0.95 4.23 -15.11
CA TRP A 25 0.35 3.62 -14.84
C TRP A 25 0.33 2.89 -13.49
N TYR A 26 -0.23 3.50 -12.43
CA TYR A 26 -0.36 2.84 -11.12
C TYR A 26 -1.25 1.61 -11.17
N TRP A 27 -2.33 1.64 -11.95
CA TRP A 27 -3.14 0.45 -12.19
C TRP A 27 -2.36 -0.64 -12.93
N GLY A 28 -1.71 -0.30 -14.05
CA GLY A 28 -0.87 -1.22 -14.82
C GLY A 28 0.24 -1.85 -13.97
N ARG A 29 0.88 -1.05 -13.11
CA ARG A 29 1.86 -1.55 -12.14
C ARG A 29 1.22 -2.55 -11.17
N ALA A 30 0.07 -2.23 -10.58
CA ALA A 30 -0.61 -3.13 -9.66
C ALA A 30 -0.97 -4.47 -10.33
N VAL A 31 -1.44 -4.45 -11.59
CA VAL A 31 -1.69 -5.65 -12.40
C VAL A 31 -0.38 -6.42 -12.64
N TYR A 32 0.70 -5.72 -13.00
CA TYR A 32 2.01 -6.33 -13.24
C TYR A 32 2.55 -7.03 -11.99
N VAL A 33 2.50 -6.38 -10.84
CA VAL A 33 2.94 -6.94 -9.56
C VAL A 33 2.12 -8.18 -9.19
N SER A 34 0.80 -8.15 -9.41
CA SER A 34 -0.10 -9.29 -9.13
C SER A 34 -0.07 -10.39 -10.19
N ARG A 35 0.67 -10.24 -11.30
CA ARG A 35 0.64 -11.15 -12.46
C ARG A 35 0.94 -12.62 -12.12
N ARG A 36 1.86 -12.85 -11.16
CA ARG A 36 2.26 -14.21 -10.76
C ARG A 36 1.12 -14.95 -10.06
N ASP A 37 0.39 -14.25 -9.20
CA ASP A 37 -0.71 -14.84 -8.45
C ASP A 37 -1.93 -15.05 -9.35
N TYR A 38 -2.25 -14.11 -10.23
CA TYR A 38 -3.28 -14.30 -11.25
C TYR A 38 -2.94 -15.47 -12.18
N TRP A 39 -1.67 -15.63 -12.54
CA TRP A 39 -1.25 -16.78 -13.36
C TRP A 39 -1.37 -18.10 -12.62
N LYS A 40 -1.04 -18.14 -11.31
CA LYS A 40 -1.26 -19.34 -10.49
C LYS A 40 -2.75 -19.72 -10.46
N ILE A 41 -3.61 -18.77 -10.17
CA ILE A 41 -5.07 -18.97 -10.13
C ILE A 41 -5.59 -19.42 -11.49
N THR A 42 -5.18 -18.76 -12.56
CA THR A 42 -5.57 -19.13 -13.94
C THR A 42 -5.19 -20.56 -14.28
N LYS A 43 -4.00 -21.02 -13.90
CA LYS A 43 -3.59 -22.42 -14.10
C LYS A 43 -4.54 -23.42 -13.45
N TYR A 44 -5.05 -23.15 -12.26
CA TYR A 44 -6.01 -24.04 -11.61
C TYR A 44 -7.33 -24.10 -12.37
N PHE A 45 -7.84 -22.97 -12.85
CA PHE A 45 -9.05 -22.95 -13.68
C PHE A 45 -8.86 -23.74 -14.98
N LEU A 46 -7.71 -23.59 -15.65
CA LEU A 46 -7.38 -24.32 -16.87
C LEU A 46 -7.19 -25.81 -16.59
N ALA A 47 -6.48 -26.18 -15.52
CA ALA A 47 -6.21 -27.57 -15.16
C ALA A 47 -7.48 -28.38 -14.82
N VAL A 48 -8.54 -27.71 -14.39
CA VAL A 48 -9.84 -28.35 -14.14
C VAL A 48 -10.77 -28.21 -15.34
N GLY A 49 -10.88 -27.02 -15.91
CA GLY A 49 -11.84 -26.70 -16.98
C GLY A 49 -11.54 -27.45 -18.28
N ILE A 50 -10.27 -27.50 -18.70
CA ILE A 50 -9.89 -28.16 -19.97
C ILE A 50 -10.21 -29.66 -19.96
N PRO A 51 -9.76 -30.45 -18.95
CA PRO A 51 -10.10 -31.87 -18.90
C PRO A 51 -11.62 -32.11 -18.78
N LEU A 52 -12.32 -31.31 -17.98
CA LEU A 52 -13.76 -31.43 -17.83
C LEU A 52 -14.49 -31.20 -19.14
N GLY A 53 -14.10 -30.16 -19.91
CA GLY A 53 -14.63 -29.89 -21.24
C GLY A 53 -14.33 -31.01 -22.24
N ALA A 54 -13.07 -31.53 -22.24
CA ALA A 54 -12.65 -32.62 -23.09
C ALA A 54 -13.48 -33.91 -22.82
N ILE A 55 -13.69 -34.25 -21.54
CA ILE A 55 -14.54 -35.37 -21.12
C ILE A 55 -15.98 -35.16 -21.62
N GLY A 56 -16.53 -33.95 -21.45
CA GLY A 56 -17.85 -33.58 -21.91
C GLY A 56 -18.06 -33.82 -23.40
N VAL A 57 -17.08 -33.43 -24.21
CA VAL A 57 -17.11 -33.63 -25.67
C VAL A 57 -16.88 -35.09 -26.04
N MET A 58 -15.84 -35.74 -25.51
CA MET A 58 -15.42 -37.09 -25.87
C MET A 58 -16.48 -38.14 -25.53
N PHE A 59 -17.11 -38.03 -24.36
CA PHE A 59 -18.11 -38.99 -23.89
C PHE A 59 -19.55 -38.48 -24.08
N ARG A 60 -19.74 -37.36 -24.81
CA ARG A 60 -21.05 -36.75 -25.07
C ARG A 60 -21.84 -36.47 -23.76
N LEU A 61 -21.13 -36.00 -22.72
CA LEU A 61 -21.70 -35.65 -21.43
C LEU A 61 -22.01 -34.14 -21.37
N PRO A 62 -23.23 -33.70 -21.70
CA PRO A 62 -23.55 -32.26 -21.77
C PRO A 62 -23.35 -31.54 -20.43
N LEU A 63 -23.59 -32.21 -19.30
CA LEU A 63 -23.38 -31.64 -17.98
C LEU A 63 -21.90 -31.28 -17.74
N ALA A 64 -20.94 -32.16 -18.12
CA ALA A 64 -19.53 -31.90 -17.99
C ALA A 64 -19.05 -30.76 -18.91
N PHE A 65 -19.58 -30.70 -20.13
CA PHE A 65 -19.30 -29.59 -21.05
C PHE A 65 -19.78 -28.26 -20.51
N TRP A 66 -21.05 -28.16 -20.09
CA TRP A 66 -21.59 -26.91 -19.55
C TRP A 66 -20.98 -26.51 -18.21
N ALA A 67 -20.57 -27.46 -17.37
CA ALA A 67 -19.82 -27.19 -16.16
C ALA A 67 -18.44 -26.57 -16.47
N SER A 68 -17.76 -27.04 -17.54
CA SER A 68 -16.50 -26.43 -18.03
C SER A 68 -16.71 -25.00 -18.49
N VAL A 69 -17.78 -24.72 -19.25
CA VAL A 69 -18.12 -23.37 -19.70
C VAL A 69 -18.41 -22.46 -18.52
N ALA A 70 -19.23 -22.90 -17.58
CA ALA A 70 -19.56 -22.13 -16.37
C ALA A 70 -18.30 -21.82 -15.53
N LEU A 71 -17.38 -22.78 -15.41
CA LEU A 71 -16.10 -22.56 -14.71
C LEU A 71 -15.26 -21.49 -15.41
N ALA A 72 -15.19 -21.49 -16.74
CA ALA A 72 -14.49 -20.47 -17.51
C ALA A 72 -15.13 -19.08 -17.32
N GLU A 73 -16.46 -18.98 -17.36
CA GLU A 73 -17.19 -17.73 -17.12
C GLU A 73 -16.95 -17.18 -15.71
N ILE A 74 -17.01 -18.04 -14.69
CA ILE A 74 -16.70 -17.66 -13.31
C ILE A 74 -15.26 -17.13 -13.21
N GLY A 75 -14.30 -17.81 -13.80
CA GLY A 75 -12.91 -17.36 -13.83
C GLY A 75 -12.73 -16.00 -14.46
N LEU A 76 -13.39 -15.74 -15.59
CA LEU A 76 -13.35 -14.45 -16.27
C LEU A 76 -14.02 -13.33 -15.44
N LEU A 77 -15.16 -13.61 -14.80
CA LEU A 77 -15.83 -12.65 -13.92
C LEU A 77 -14.98 -12.30 -12.69
N LEU A 78 -14.35 -13.29 -12.07
CA LEU A 78 -13.44 -13.06 -10.94
C LEU A 78 -12.22 -12.24 -11.37
N LEU A 79 -11.64 -12.53 -12.53
CA LEU A 79 -10.53 -11.75 -13.09
C LEU A 79 -10.96 -10.31 -13.37
N ALA A 80 -12.10 -10.10 -14.03
CA ALA A 80 -12.63 -8.77 -14.32
C ALA A 80 -12.89 -7.98 -13.02
N TYR A 81 -13.46 -8.64 -12.01
CA TYR A 81 -13.69 -8.04 -10.69
C TYR A 81 -12.37 -7.65 -10.01
N SER A 82 -11.36 -8.52 -10.07
CA SER A 82 -10.03 -8.25 -9.50
C SER A 82 -9.35 -7.06 -10.18
N LEU A 83 -9.36 -7.03 -11.52
CA LEU A 83 -8.80 -5.91 -12.30
C LEU A 83 -9.51 -4.59 -12.01
N PHE A 84 -10.83 -4.62 -11.87
CA PHE A 84 -11.63 -3.46 -11.48
C PHE A 84 -11.34 -3.03 -10.03
N GLY A 85 -11.16 -3.97 -9.10
CA GLY A 85 -10.76 -3.71 -7.72
C GLY A 85 -9.40 -3.01 -7.65
N LEU A 86 -8.40 -3.52 -8.38
CA LEU A 86 -7.09 -2.87 -8.51
C LEU A 86 -7.20 -1.46 -9.11
N TYR A 87 -8.03 -1.27 -10.14
CA TYR A 87 -8.30 0.05 -10.70
C TYR A 87 -8.86 1.02 -9.65
N ARG A 88 -9.88 0.60 -8.91
CA ARG A 88 -10.48 1.43 -7.87
C ARG A 88 -9.48 1.82 -6.77
N MET A 89 -8.57 0.93 -6.43
CA MET A 89 -7.60 1.12 -5.34
C MET A 89 -6.38 1.92 -5.78
N TYR A 90 -5.82 1.61 -6.95
CA TYR A 90 -4.55 2.16 -7.41
C TYR A 90 -4.67 3.12 -8.60
N GLY A 91 -5.61 2.88 -9.51
CA GLY A 91 -5.76 3.62 -10.76
C GLY A 91 -6.81 4.73 -10.72
N HIS A 92 -7.66 4.78 -9.71
CA HIS A 92 -8.70 5.81 -9.65
C HIS A 92 -8.09 7.17 -9.28
N PRO A 93 -8.32 8.24 -10.05
CA PRO A 93 -7.68 9.55 -9.85
C PRO A 93 -8.11 10.28 -8.58
N GLY A 94 -9.13 9.83 -7.89
CA GLY A 94 -9.72 10.58 -6.77
C GLY A 94 -9.14 10.29 -5.39
N ALA A 95 -8.21 9.36 -5.23
CA ALA A 95 -7.56 9.02 -3.94
C ALA A 95 -8.52 9.05 -2.72
N ARG A 96 -9.75 8.56 -2.89
CA ARG A 96 -10.86 8.74 -1.94
C ARG A 96 -10.53 8.24 -0.54
N TYR A 97 -9.76 7.14 -0.44
CA TYR A 97 -9.35 6.61 0.85
C TYR A 97 -8.34 7.54 1.57
N VAL A 98 -7.42 8.19 0.84
CA VAL A 98 -6.49 9.16 1.44
C VAL A 98 -7.25 10.40 1.93
N ARG A 99 -8.20 10.91 1.15
CA ARG A 99 -9.07 12.02 1.58
C ARG A 99 -9.83 11.65 2.85
N ARG A 100 -10.45 10.46 2.87
CA ARG A 100 -11.17 9.97 4.02
C ARG A 100 -10.28 9.79 5.25
N LEU A 101 -9.02 9.35 5.04
CA LEU A 101 -8.03 9.20 6.10
C LEU A 101 -7.64 10.57 6.70
N VAL A 102 -7.38 11.56 5.84
CA VAL A 102 -7.06 12.93 6.25
C VAL A 102 -8.22 13.56 7.05
N GLU A 103 -9.47 13.33 6.61
CA GLU A 103 -10.68 13.74 7.34
C GLU A 103 -10.77 13.04 8.71
N LEU A 104 -10.52 11.72 8.76
CA LEU A 104 -10.54 10.93 10.01
C LEU A 104 -9.52 11.46 11.02
N GLY A 105 -8.32 11.83 10.55
CA GLY A 105 -7.28 12.47 11.34
C GLY A 105 -7.51 13.96 11.61
N SER A 106 -8.54 14.57 11.00
CA SER A 106 -8.85 16.02 11.12
C SER A 106 -7.69 16.93 10.70
N LEU A 107 -6.88 16.49 9.71
CA LEU A 107 -5.76 17.30 9.21
C LEU A 107 -6.25 18.35 8.21
N LYS A 108 -5.71 19.56 8.32
CA LYS A 108 -6.00 20.67 7.40
C LYS A 108 -4.96 21.77 7.46
N GLY A 109 -4.89 22.58 6.40
CA GLY A 109 -4.01 23.76 6.31
C GLY A 109 -2.54 23.39 6.15
N LYS A 110 -1.67 24.26 6.62
CA LYS A 110 -0.22 24.13 6.50
C LYS A 110 0.33 23.15 7.55
N VAL A 111 0.50 21.89 7.18
CA VAL A 111 1.00 20.83 8.05
C VAL A 111 2.23 20.15 7.43
N THR A 112 3.07 19.59 8.28
CA THR A 112 4.17 18.70 7.88
C THR A 112 3.76 17.25 8.09
N VAL A 113 3.73 16.45 7.03
CA VAL A 113 3.34 15.04 7.08
C VAL A 113 4.54 14.17 6.70
N ALA A 114 4.93 13.24 7.57
CA ALA A 114 5.85 12.18 7.21
C ALA A 114 5.07 11.01 6.58
N ASP A 115 5.39 10.65 5.35
CA ASP A 115 4.85 9.50 4.62
C ASP A 115 5.85 8.34 4.70
N LEU A 116 5.59 7.37 5.57
CA LEU A 116 6.45 6.23 5.81
C LEU A 116 6.00 5.05 4.95
N HIS A 117 6.86 4.60 4.05
CA HIS A 117 6.54 3.56 3.06
C HIS A 117 7.72 2.59 2.85
N ILE A 118 7.48 1.51 2.14
CA ILE A 118 8.47 0.48 1.82
C ILE A 118 8.81 0.41 0.32
N GLY A 119 8.68 1.52 -0.41
CA GLY A 119 9.13 1.64 -1.80
C GLY A 119 8.15 2.25 -2.79
N THR A 120 6.98 2.75 -2.37
CA THR A 120 6.06 3.47 -3.26
C THR A 120 5.88 4.92 -2.85
N TYR A 121 6.22 5.85 -3.73
CA TYR A 121 6.02 7.30 -3.53
C TYR A 121 4.62 7.78 -3.90
N ARG A 122 3.74 6.89 -4.33
CA ARG A 122 2.36 7.23 -4.71
C ARG A 122 1.63 7.94 -3.59
N HIS A 123 1.85 7.54 -2.35
CA HIS A 123 1.15 8.11 -1.18
C HIS A 123 1.53 9.57 -0.97
N ALA A 124 2.81 9.93 -1.13
CA ALA A 124 3.27 11.32 -1.04
C ALA A 124 2.55 12.23 -2.04
N PHE A 125 2.36 11.77 -3.29
CA PHE A 125 1.58 12.51 -4.28
C PHE A 125 0.11 12.67 -3.89
N LEU A 126 -0.52 11.60 -3.39
CA LEU A 126 -1.93 11.64 -2.98
C LEU A 126 -2.16 12.53 -1.76
N LEU A 127 -1.25 12.50 -0.79
CA LEU A 127 -1.27 13.39 0.36
C LEU A 127 -1.10 14.85 -0.07
N SER A 128 -0.16 15.12 -1.00
CA SER A 128 0.05 16.48 -1.51
C SER A 128 -1.13 17.04 -2.30
N ASP A 129 -1.95 16.18 -2.92
CA ASP A 129 -3.19 16.58 -3.61
C ASP A 129 -4.31 16.91 -2.61
N VAL A 130 -4.42 16.08 -1.56
CA VAL A 130 -5.49 16.23 -0.55
C VAL A 130 -5.19 17.37 0.42
N LEU A 131 -3.91 17.63 0.67
CA LEU A 131 -3.40 18.68 1.55
C LEU A 131 -2.54 19.67 0.74
N PRO A 132 -3.14 20.62 0.02
CA PRO A 132 -2.42 21.48 -0.93
C PRO A 132 -1.41 22.43 -0.29
N GLU A 133 -1.51 22.71 1.01
CA GLU A 133 -0.59 23.56 1.76
C GLU A 133 0.46 22.75 2.55
N ALA A 134 0.35 21.41 2.57
CA ALA A 134 1.25 20.56 3.34
C ALA A 134 2.63 20.41 2.70
N THR A 135 3.63 20.23 3.55
CA THR A 135 4.92 19.67 3.19
C THR A 135 4.94 18.18 3.49
N ILE A 136 5.30 17.36 2.52
CA ILE A 136 5.35 15.91 2.66
C ILE A 136 6.82 15.47 2.73
N GLN A 137 7.18 14.80 3.79
CA GLN A 137 8.47 14.16 3.98
C GLN A 137 8.31 12.66 3.78
N THR A 138 8.55 12.17 2.56
CA THR A 138 8.37 10.76 2.24
C THR A 138 9.64 9.99 2.56
N VAL A 139 9.53 8.91 3.32
CA VAL A 139 10.64 8.10 3.80
C VAL A 139 10.47 6.65 3.37
N ASP A 140 11.37 6.17 2.54
CA ASP A 140 11.49 4.75 2.24
C ASP A 140 12.16 4.06 3.42
N CYS A 141 11.39 3.31 4.21
CA CYS A 141 11.82 2.69 5.46
C CYS A 141 12.45 1.30 5.28
N TRP A 142 12.56 0.80 4.05
CA TRP A 142 13.16 -0.52 3.77
C TRP A 142 14.55 -0.40 3.17
N ASN A 143 15.44 0.24 3.86
CA ASN A 143 16.86 0.32 3.47
C ASN A 143 17.74 -0.36 4.53
N VAL A 144 17.43 -1.65 4.78
CA VAL A 144 18.14 -2.49 5.75
C VAL A 144 19.16 -3.33 5.00
N GLU A 145 20.42 -3.24 5.41
CA GLU A 145 21.52 -3.98 4.78
C GLU A 145 21.32 -5.49 4.94
N GLY A 146 21.39 -6.21 3.83
CA GLY A 146 21.25 -7.67 3.83
C GLY A 146 19.79 -8.18 3.86
N GLU A 147 18.79 -7.30 3.92
CA GLU A 147 17.39 -7.67 3.82
C GLU A 147 16.81 -7.33 2.44
N SER A 148 16.05 -8.25 1.89
CA SER A 148 15.24 -8.02 0.68
C SER A 148 13.76 -8.18 1.04
N PRO A 149 12.89 -7.26 0.60
CA PRO A 149 11.46 -7.42 0.78
C PRO A 149 10.93 -8.57 -0.08
N GLU A 150 9.67 -8.93 0.10
CA GLU A 150 8.98 -9.83 -0.80
C GLU A 150 9.10 -9.38 -2.27
N GLU A 151 9.08 -10.36 -3.20
CA GLU A 151 9.27 -10.12 -4.62
C GLU A 151 8.29 -9.08 -5.21
N ALA A 152 7.04 -9.07 -4.73
CA ALA A 152 6.04 -8.09 -5.15
C ALA A 152 6.40 -6.66 -4.71
N VAL A 153 6.95 -6.51 -3.50
CA VAL A 153 7.42 -5.22 -2.98
C VAL A 153 8.67 -4.78 -3.72
N GLN A 154 9.59 -5.71 -4.02
CA GLN A 154 10.78 -5.41 -4.82
C GLN A 154 10.40 -4.94 -6.23
N ASP A 155 9.46 -5.62 -6.91
CA ASP A 155 8.91 -5.17 -8.21
C ASP A 155 8.37 -3.72 -8.14
N VAL A 156 7.70 -3.33 -7.05
CA VAL A 156 7.24 -1.95 -6.83
C VAL A 156 8.41 -0.99 -6.70
N ARG A 157 9.42 -1.33 -5.91
CA ARG A 157 10.61 -0.51 -5.66
C ARG A 157 11.41 -0.25 -6.92
N ASP A 158 11.55 -1.28 -7.77
CA ASP A 158 12.33 -1.21 -9.02
C ASP A 158 11.64 -0.34 -10.09
N LEU A 159 10.33 -0.16 -9.99
CA LEU A 159 9.53 0.59 -10.95
C LEU A 159 9.31 2.06 -10.57
N GLU A 160 9.55 2.47 -9.32
CA GLU A 160 9.32 3.86 -8.88
C GLU A 160 10.61 4.57 -8.51
N ALA A 161 10.70 5.83 -8.92
CA ALA A 161 11.76 6.75 -8.52
C ALA A 161 11.24 7.83 -7.55
N PRO A 162 12.10 8.38 -6.68
CA PRO A 162 11.72 9.47 -5.78
C PRO A 162 11.13 10.67 -6.52
N PRO A 163 10.10 11.32 -5.96
CA PRO A 163 9.43 12.47 -6.59
C PRO A 163 10.29 13.75 -6.48
N THR A 164 11.10 14.02 -7.47
CA THR A 164 11.96 15.21 -7.52
C THR A 164 11.29 16.44 -8.13
N SER A 165 10.12 16.27 -8.77
CA SER A 165 9.43 17.34 -9.51
C SER A 165 8.45 18.16 -8.67
N ASN A 166 8.14 17.77 -7.44
CA ASN A 166 7.22 18.50 -6.57
C ASN A 166 7.98 19.11 -5.39
N PRO A 167 8.11 20.46 -5.31
CA PRO A 167 8.89 21.12 -4.26
C PRO A 167 8.32 20.93 -2.85
N ARG A 168 7.08 20.45 -2.72
CA ARG A 168 6.46 20.15 -1.43
C ARG A 168 6.72 18.73 -0.95
N ILE A 169 7.40 17.91 -1.75
CA ILE A 169 7.72 16.52 -1.40
C ILE A 169 9.23 16.39 -1.31
N VAL A 170 9.72 16.04 -0.11
CA VAL A 170 11.14 15.75 0.13
C VAL A 170 11.27 14.27 0.43
N ALA A 171 12.14 13.57 -0.31
CA ALA A 171 12.30 12.13 -0.20
C ALA A 171 13.57 11.75 0.57
N TYR A 172 13.46 10.75 1.43
CA TYR A 172 14.53 10.18 2.22
C TYR A 172 14.57 8.66 2.07
N LYS A 173 15.73 8.06 2.37
CA LYS A 173 15.89 6.64 2.60
C LYS A 173 16.32 6.40 4.04
N ALA A 174 15.72 5.42 4.68
CA ALA A 174 16.02 5.02 6.05
C ALA A 174 15.81 3.51 6.22
N ASP A 175 16.35 2.96 7.30
CA ASP A 175 15.88 1.70 7.84
C ASP A 175 14.60 1.93 8.67
N HIS A 176 13.96 0.85 9.09
CA HIS A 176 12.79 0.92 9.95
C HIS A 176 13.14 1.11 11.44
N PHE A 177 14.42 1.30 11.79
CA PHE A 177 14.89 1.49 13.15
C PHE A 177 15.20 2.95 13.49
N THR A 178 15.54 3.77 12.47
CA THR A 178 15.93 5.17 12.69
C THR A 178 15.47 6.06 11.54
N LEU A 179 14.52 6.96 11.82
CA LEU A 179 14.03 7.91 10.83
C LEU A 179 14.91 9.18 10.79
N PRO A 180 15.21 9.71 9.58
CA PRO A 180 16.08 10.88 9.38
C PRO A 180 15.36 12.21 9.66
N LEU A 181 14.38 12.21 10.52
CA LEU A 181 13.57 13.37 10.85
C LEU A 181 13.76 13.76 12.32
N PRO A 182 13.82 15.08 12.65
CA PRO A 182 13.96 15.55 14.02
C PRO A 182 12.79 15.17 14.92
N ASP A 183 13.03 15.17 16.23
CA ASP A 183 11.98 15.03 17.25
C ASP A 183 10.92 16.10 17.09
N ALA A 184 9.68 15.74 17.28
CA ALA A 184 8.53 16.65 17.27
C ALA A 184 8.51 17.60 16.03
N SER A 185 8.91 17.11 14.86
CA SER A 185 9.00 17.90 13.62
C SER A 185 7.76 17.78 12.72
N CYS A 186 6.94 16.72 12.91
CA CYS A 186 5.80 16.42 12.05
C CYS A 186 4.46 16.62 12.77
N ASP A 187 3.48 17.16 12.05
CA ASP A 187 2.10 17.27 12.53
C ASP A 187 1.33 15.95 12.36
N ALA A 188 1.75 15.15 11.35
CA ALA A 188 1.22 13.81 11.15
C ALA A 188 2.29 12.86 10.62
N VAL A 189 2.09 11.56 10.90
CA VAL A 189 2.80 10.45 10.29
C VAL A 189 1.77 9.57 9.60
N CYS A 190 2.01 9.24 8.33
CA CYS A 190 1.14 8.41 7.52
C CYS A 190 1.86 7.11 7.16
N PHE A 191 1.24 5.98 7.45
CA PHE A 191 1.64 4.65 7.02
C PHE A 191 0.70 4.17 5.92
N GLY A 192 1.27 3.65 4.84
CA GLY A 192 0.49 3.15 3.71
C GLY A 192 0.58 1.65 3.51
N PHE A 193 0.03 1.20 2.41
CA PHE A 193 0.12 -0.19 1.99
C PHE A 193 1.55 -0.73 2.08
N GLY A 194 1.70 -1.89 2.71
CA GLY A 194 2.97 -2.55 2.94
C GLY A 194 3.53 -2.39 4.35
N THR A 195 2.89 -1.63 5.25
CA THR A 195 3.32 -1.57 6.65
C THR A 195 3.24 -2.95 7.33
N HIS A 196 2.36 -3.82 6.84
CA HIS A 196 2.23 -5.21 7.30
C HIS A 196 3.43 -6.08 6.92
N GLU A 197 4.23 -5.71 5.92
CA GLU A 197 5.45 -6.41 5.53
C GLU A 197 6.60 -6.21 6.54
N ILE A 198 6.56 -5.12 7.30
CA ILE A 198 7.59 -4.87 8.31
C ILE A 198 7.44 -5.89 9.44
N PRO A 199 8.50 -6.65 9.76
CA PRO A 199 8.43 -7.75 10.72
C PRO A 199 7.89 -7.32 12.09
N THR A 200 7.00 -8.13 12.66
CA THR A 200 6.56 -8.01 14.05
C THR A 200 7.65 -8.52 15.02
N GLY A 201 7.54 -8.12 16.29
CA GLY A 201 8.49 -8.58 17.33
C GLY A 201 9.78 -7.77 17.40
N GLY A 202 9.72 -6.51 16.99
CA GLY A 202 10.85 -5.57 17.15
C GLY A 202 10.88 -4.47 16.10
N ALA A 203 10.95 -4.80 14.81
CA ALA A 203 11.10 -3.81 13.74
C ALA A 203 9.87 -2.89 13.59
N ARG A 204 8.67 -3.46 13.54
CA ARG A 204 7.42 -2.69 13.46
C ARG A 204 7.22 -1.81 14.67
N GLU A 205 7.44 -2.35 15.86
CA GLU A 205 7.35 -1.62 17.13
C GLU A 205 8.35 -0.46 17.17
N LYS A 206 9.57 -0.69 16.70
CA LYS A 206 10.61 0.34 16.64
C LYS A 206 10.24 1.45 15.65
N LEU A 207 9.75 1.10 14.46
CA LEU A 207 9.28 2.09 13.48
C LEU A 207 8.14 2.95 14.03
N PHE A 208 7.18 2.37 14.75
CA PHE A 208 6.10 3.14 15.38
C PHE A 208 6.58 3.98 16.57
N SER A 209 7.62 3.53 17.28
CA SER A 209 8.30 4.34 18.30
C SER A 209 8.99 5.56 17.67
N GLU A 210 9.68 5.38 16.55
CA GLU A 210 10.28 6.48 15.78
C GLU A 210 9.22 7.44 15.23
N ALA A 211 8.10 6.89 14.71
CA ALA A 211 6.95 7.71 14.30
C ALA A 211 6.42 8.56 15.45
N ASN A 212 6.33 7.98 16.65
CA ASN A 212 5.92 8.74 17.84
C ASN A 212 6.96 9.79 18.24
N ARG A 213 8.26 9.53 18.08
CA ARG A 213 9.35 10.50 18.36
C ARG A 213 9.25 11.73 17.46
N ILE A 214 9.06 11.53 16.14
CA ILE A 214 9.00 12.62 15.16
C ILE A 214 7.69 13.41 15.17
N LEU A 215 6.58 12.83 15.67
CA LEU A 215 5.32 13.54 15.84
C LEU A 215 5.45 14.63 16.90
N ARG A 216 4.79 15.77 16.67
CA ARG A 216 4.57 16.79 17.70
C ARG A 216 3.59 16.29 18.77
N PRO A 217 3.62 16.84 20.00
CA PRO A 217 2.55 16.58 20.97
C PRO A 217 1.17 16.85 20.36
N GLY A 218 0.24 15.88 20.47
CA GLY A 218 -1.07 15.96 19.83
C GLY A 218 -1.08 15.70 18.32
N GLY A 219 0.07 15.42 17.72
CA GLY A 219 0.22 15.04 16.30
C GLY A 219 -0.53 13.74 15.97
N LYS A 220 -0.80 13.50 14.70
CA LYS A 220 -1.66 12.40 14.23
C LYS A 220 -0.87 11.27 13.61
N VAL A 221 -1.15 10.05 14.06
CA VAL A 221 -0.79 8.84 13.29
C VAL A 221 -1.96 8.50 12.37
N LEU A 222 -1.65 8.24 11.11
CA LEU A 222 -2.57 7.80 10.08
C LEU A 222 -2.09 6.47 9.53
N LEU A 223 -2.97 5.49 9.38
CA LEU A 223 -2.66 4.20 8.78
C LEU A 223 -3.75 3.81 7.80
N PHE A 224 -3.37 3.36 6.60
CA PHE A 224 -4.27 2.73 5.66
C PHE A 224 -3.68 1.43 5.13
N GLU A 225 -4.47 0.36 5.22
CA GLU A 225 -4.02 -0.98 4.87
C GLU A 225 -5.11 -1.79 4.15
N HIS A 226 -4.69 -2.84 3.49
CA HIS A 226 -5.61 -3.81 2.91
C HIS A 226 -6.44 -4.47 4.02
N GLY A 227 -7.76 -4.47 3.86
CA GLY A 227 -8.62 -5.23 4.75
C GLY A 227 -8.53 -6.74 4.48
N TRP A 228 -8.52 -7.53 5.54
CA TRP A 228 -8.58 -8.99 5.43
C TRP A 228 -10.05 -9.45 5.37
N ASP A 229 -10.63 -9.49 4.17
CA ASP A 229 -12.04 -9.80 3.91
C ASP A 229 -12.25 -10.43 2.52
N ALA A 230 -13.48 -10.91 2.29
CA ALA A 230 -13.84 -11.60 1.04
C ALA A 230 -13.63 -10.74 -0.22
N HIS A 231 -13.85 -9.42 -0.15
CA HIS A 231 -13.64 -8.53 -1.29
C HIS A 231 -12.17 -8.46 -1.69
N ASN A 232 -11.28 -8.22 -0.72
CA ASN A 232 -9.85 -8.19 -0.96
C ASN A 232 -9.29 -9.59 -1.28
N TYR A 233 -9.91 -10.66 -0.73
CA TYR A 233 -9.56 -12.02 -1.12
C TYR A 233 -9.81 -12.29 -2.60
N VAL A 234 -10.91 -11.79 -3.18
CA VAL A 234 -11.15 -11.93 -4.62
C VAL A 234 -10.17 -11.09 -5.43
N ILE A 235 -9.79 -9.89 -4.96
CA ILE A 235 -8.86 -9.00 -5.68
C ILE A 235 -7.44 -9.56 -5.69
N PHE A 236 -6.93 -9.98 -4.53
CA PHE A 236 -5.52 -10.36 -4.34
C PHE A 236 -5.30 -11.88 -4.29
N GLY A 237 -6.37 -12.66 -4.17
CA GLY A 237 -6.28 -14.10 -3.98
C GLY A 237 -5.77 -14.50 -2.58
N PRO A 238 -5.27 -15.74 -2.43
CA PRO A 238 -4.82 -16.25 -1.13
C PRO A 238 -3.68 -15.47 -0.50
N VAL A 239 -2.93 -14.68 -1.26
CA VAL A 239 -1.83 -13.85 -0.74
C VAL A 239 -2.28 -12.86 0.33
N ILE A 240 -3.56 -12.46 0.35
CA ILE A 240 -4.11 -11.59 1.40
C ILE A 240 -4.00 -12.16 2.82
N HIS A 241 -3.72 -13.45 2.98
CA HIS A 241 -3.61 -14.08 4.29
C HIS A 241 -2.43 -13.58 5.14
N HIS A 242 -1.38 -13.03 4.53
CA HIS A 242 -0.24 -12.47 5.28
C HIS A 242 -0.51 -11.05 5.82
N VAL A 243 -1.53 -10.37 5.30
CA VAL A 243 -1.89 -9.03 5.74
C VAL A 243 -2.37 -9.03 7.20
N THR A 244 -1.93 -8.07 7.97
CA THR A 244 -2.34 -7.89 9.36
C THR A 244 -3.84 -7.58 9.45
N LYS A 245 -4.57 -8.32 10.30
CA LYS A 245 -6.01 -8.13 10.45
C LYS A 245 -6.35 -6.79 11.07
N ARG A 246 -7.52 -6.25 10.72
CA ARG A 246 -8.04 -4.99 11.28
C ARG A 246 -8.01 -4.95 12.81
N GLN A 247 -8.40 -6.05 13.47
CA GLN A 247 -8.45 -6.13 14.93
C GLN A 247 -7.06 -6.02 15.56
N ASP A 248 -6.04 -6.60 14.90
CA ASP A 248 -4.66 -6.58 15.36
C ASP A 248 -4.07 -5.17 15.18
N TRP A 249 -4.40 -4.47 14.07
CA TRP A 249 -4.06 -3.07 13.88
C TRP A 249 -4.75 -2.16 14.91
N ASP A 250 -6.04 -2.34 15.17
CA ASP A 250 -6.78 -1.56 16.16
C ASP A 250 -6.16 -1.70 17.55
N LYS A 251 -5.89 -2.94 17.98
CA LYS A 251 -5.20 -3.23 19.24
C LYS A 251 -3.82 -2.58 19.29
N PHE A 252 -2.99 -2.81 18.26
CA PHE A 252 -1.62 -2.30 18.18
C PHE A 252 -1.56 -0.77 18.28
N LEU A 253 -2.49 -0.08 17.62
CA LEU A 253 -2.55 1.38 17.65
C LEU A 253 -3.06 1.90 18.99
N ARG A 254 -4.11 1.30 19.59
CA ARG A 254 -4.65 1.73 20.90
C ARG A 254 -3.66 1.56 22.05
N GLU A 255 -2.74 0.62 21.95
CA GLU A 255 -1.67 0.47 22.93
C GLU A 255 -0.66 1.65 22.89
N ARG A 256 -0.57 2.39 21.77
CA ARG A 256 0.49 3.39 21.51
C ARG A 256 -0.01 4.82 21.34
N PHE A 257 -1.28 5.00 20.95
CA PHE A 257 -1.88 6.28 20.61
C PHE A 257 -3.23 6.43 21.29
N ASP A 258 -3.63 7.69 21.52
CA ASP A 258 -4.95 8.04 22.04
C ASP A 258 -5.95 8.28 20.90
N ASP A 259 -7.24 8.33 21.23
CA ASP A 259 -8.34 8.66 20.30
C ASP A 259 -8.32 7.88 18.98
N VAL A 260 -7.94 6.61 19.02
CA VAL A 260 -7.87 5.78 17.82
C VAL A 260 -9.26 5.59 17.21
N LYS A 261 -9.42 6.08 15.99
CA LYS A 261 -10.62 6.00 15.17
C LYS A 261 -10.39 5.04 14.01
N TYR A 262 -11.45 4.37 13.59
CA TYR A 262 -11.46 3.48 12.43
C TYR A 262 -12.54 3.90 11.43
N ALA A 263 -12.23 3.75 10.16
CA ALA A 263 -13.20 3.81 9.08
C ALA A 263 -12.80 2.82 7.96
N ARG A 264 -13.79 2.36 7.19
CA ARG A 264 -13.52 1.60 5.98
C ARG A 264 -13.84 2.45 4.76
N SER A 265 -12.95 2.44 3.79
CA SER A 265 -13.18 3.14 2.53
C SER A 265 -14.06 2.33 1.58
N THR A 266 -14.64 3.01 0.59
CA THR A 266 -15.39 2.36 -0.50
C THR A 266 -14.50 1.54 -1.45
N GLN A 267 -13.18 1.68 -1.34
CA GLN A 267 -12.17 0.88 -2.04
C GLN A 267 -11.72 -0.34 -1.24
N ALA A 268 -12.44 -0.71 -0.17
CA ALA A 268 -12.11 -1.81 0.74
C ALA A 268 -10.75 -1.68 1.44
N VAL A 269 -10.33 -0.45 1.72
CA VAL A 269 -9.14 -0.11 2.48
C VAL A 269 -9.54 0.21 3.93
N ASP A 270 -8.86 -0.40 4.88
CA ASP A 270 -9.00 -0.09 6.31
C ASP A 270 -8.21 1.17 6.64
N LEU A 271 -8.84 2.09 7.37
CA LEU A 271 -8.31 3.41 7.70
C LEU A 271 -8.32 3.58 9.22
N PHE A 272 -7.19 4.01 9.75
CA PHE A 272 -7.05 4.32 11.18
C PHE A 272 -6.43 5.70 11.35
N ALA A 273 -6.87 6.41 12.38
CA ALA A 273 -6.24 7.64 12.82
C ALA A 273 -6.17 7.64 14.35
N GLY A 274 -5.04 8.04 14.91
CA GLY A 274 -4.84 8.18 16.36
C GLY A 274 -4.09 9.46 16.67
N THR A 275 -3.95 9.78 17.96
CA THR A 275 -3.28 10.98 18.44
C THR A 275 -2.06 10.58 19.27
N ARG A 276 -0.91 11.24 19.08
CA ARG A 276 0.25 11.08 19.94
C ARG A 276 -0.10 11.46 21.38
N ARG A 277 0.24 10.58 22.33
CA ARG A 277 0.18 10.85 23.77
C ARG A 277 1.10 11.96 24.21
#